data_ae8932786d7eb9e182211751fcc6df7d
#
_entry.id   ae8932786d7eb9e182211751fcc6df7d
#
_cell.length_a   1.000
_cell.length_b   1.000
_cell.length_c   1.000
_cell.angle_alpha   90.00
_cell.angle_beta   90.00
_cell.angle_gamma   90.00
#
_symmetry.space_group_name_H-M   'P 1'
#
loop_
_entity.id
_entity.type
_entity.pdbx_description
1 polymer ?
#
loop_
_entity_poly.entity_id
_entity_poly.type
_entity_poly.pdbx_seq_one_letter_code
_entity_poly.pdbx_strand_id
1 'polypeptide(L)'
;MSSIDYKAAGVDVAAGNEAVRAIKKSVESTFSPQVLNGIGSFGAMYDIKALLQDYDHPVLVQSIDGVGTKMMVARMMQKFDTIGIDLVSATTNDIIVLGAKPLTLLDYIANHKLNPKIVEEIIKGMVIACKENDISLVGGETAEMPGTYLPGELDLVGVITGVVEKAKAIEGKDIREGDIVATFPSSGLHTNGYSLARNLLFEIAGYTVDSQFPDFSHSIG
;
A
#
# COMPACT_ATOMS: atom_id res chain seq x y z
N MET A 1 6.56 39.98 -16.59
CA MET A 1 6.22 39.32 -15.33
C MET A 1 5.86 37.89 -15.68
N SER A 2 6.62 36.89 -15.21
CA SER A 2 6.22 35.51 -15.36
C SER A 2 4.88 35.32 -14.63
N SER A 3 3.90 34.70 -15.26
CA SER A 3 2.63 34.37 -14.59
C SER A 3 2.94 33.48 -13.40
N ILE A 4 2.51 33.88 -12.21
CA ILE A 4 2.57 33.04 -11.03
C ILE A 4 1.44 32.02 -11.19
N ASP A 5 1.82 30.76 -11.46
CA ASP A 5 0.90 29.64 -11.60
C ASP A 5 1.30 28.48 -10.66
N TYR A 6 0.47 27.46 -10.57
CA TYR A 6 0.74 26.28 -9.72
C TYR A 6 2.06 25.58 -10.07
N LYS A 7 2.44 25.55 -11.35
CA LYS A 7 3.67 24.93 -11.82
C LYS A 7 4.89 25.72 -11.37
N ALA A 8 4.82 27.07 -11.38
CA ALA A 8 5.85 27.93 -10.83
C ALA A 8 6.00 27.78 -9.29
N ALA A 9 4.91 27.42 -8.61
CA ALA A 9 4.88 27.10 -7.18
C ALA A 9 5.33 25.66 -6.85
N GLY A 10 5.66 24.84 -7.86
CA GLY A 10 6.19 23.48 -7.68
C GLY A 10 5.13 22.38 -7.77
N VAL A 11 3.89 22.67 -8.19
CA VAL A 11 2.80 21.69 -8.33
C VAL A 11 2.41 21.55 -9.81
N ASP A 12 2.63 20.36 -10.39
CA ASP A 12 2.30 20.08 -11.80
C ASP A 12 0.96 19.32 -11.93
N VAL A 13 -0.14 20.08 -12.05
CA VAL A 13 -1.49 19.53 -12.22
C VAL A 13 -1.60 18.64 -13.46
N ALA A 14 -0.84 18.93 -14.53
CA ALA A 14 -0.86 18.10 -15.74
C ALA A 14 -0.25 16.72 -15.49
N ALA A 15 0.85 16.64 -14.74
CA ALA A 15 1.46 15.39 -14.33
C ALA A 15 0.52 14.55 -13.45
N GLY A 16 -0.21 15.18 -12.52
CA GLY A 16 -1.23 14.52 -11.72
C GLY A 16 -2.34 13.91 -12.58
N ASN A 17 -2.88 14.68 -13.51
CA ASN A 17 -3.92 14.19 -14.44
C ASN A 17 -3.41 13.08 -15.38
N GLU A 18 -2.13 13.11 -15.76
CA GLU A 18 -1.50 12.06 -16.56
C GLU A 18 -1.39 10.76 -15.76
N ALA A 19 -0.91 10.83 -14.51
CA ALA A 19 -0.81 9.69 -13.62
C ALA A 19 -2.18 9.02 -13.43
N VAL A 20 -3.23 9.78 -13.09
CA VAL A 20 -4.58 9.24 -12.93
C VAL A 20 -5.09 8.57 -14.21
N ARG A 21 -4.85 9.15 -15.38
CA ARG A 21 -5.25 8.54 -16.66
C ARG A 21 -4.52 7.23 -16.94
N ALA A 22 -3.23 7.17 -16.65
CA ALA A 22 -2.41 5.98 -16.87
C ALA A 22 -2.87 4.79 -16.01
N ILE A 23 -3.22 5.03 -14.75
CA ILE A 23 -3.60 3.97 -13.79
C ILE A 23 -5.08 3.56 -13.87
N LYS A 24 -5.97 4.42 -14.39
CA LYS A 24 -7.42 4.25 -14.33
C LYS A 24 -7.90 2.84 -14.68
N LYS A 25 -7.55 2.36 -15.88
CA LYS A 25 -8.00 1.05 -16.36
C LYS A 25 -7.46 -0.10 -15.50
N SER A 26 -6.25 0.04 -15.00
CA SER A 26 -5.61 -0.96 -14.15
C SER A 26 -6.30 -1.03 -12.79
N VAL A 27 -6.55 0.11 -12.16
CA VAL A 27 -7.28 0.21 -10.88
C VAL A 27 -8.70 -0.34 -11.01
N GLU A 28 -9.46 0.09 -12.03
CA GLU A 28 -10.82 -0.39 -12.26
C GLU A 28 -10.90 -1.91 -12.50
N SER A 29 -9.80 -2.54 -12.92
CA SER A 29 -9.73 -4.00 -13.07
C SER A 29 -9.71 -4.78 -11.74
N THR A 30 -9.58 -4.10 -10.60
CA THR A 30 -9.71 -4.68 -9.24
C THR A 30 -11.14 -4.61 -8.72
N PHE A 31 -12.03 -3.87 -9.40
CA PHE A 31 -13.36 -3.58 -8.89
C PHE A 31 -14.23 -4.83 -8.84
N SER A 32 -14.79 -5.08 -7.69
CA SER A 32 -15.90 -6.01 -7.50
C SER A 32 -17.22 -5.37 -7.99
N PRO A 33 -18.28 -6.17 -8.22
CA PRO A 33 -19.59 -5.64 -8.59
C PRO A 33 -20.20 -4.65 -7.58
N GLN A 34 -19.69 -4.63 -6.35
CA GLN A 34 -20.13 -3.72 -5.28
C GLN A 34 -19.59 -2.30 -5.41
N VAL A 35 -18.55 -2.07 -6.22
CA VAL A 35 -18.03 -0.72 -6.46
C VAL A 35 -18.96 0.01 -7.41
N LEU A 36 -19.57 1.12 -6.97
CA LEU A 36 -20.62 1.83 -7.70
C LEU A 36 -20.11 3.00 -8.54
N ASN A 37 -18.88 3.45 -8.34
CA ASN A 37 -18.31 4.58 -9.09
C ASN A 37 -16.84 4.32 -9.44
N GLY A 38 -16.38 4.88 -10.57
CA GLY A 38 -14.99 4.82 -11.00
C GLY A 38 -14.08 5.78 -10.23
N ILE A 39 -12.77 5.65 -10.43
CA ILE A 39 -11.77 6.57 -9.89
C ILE A 39 -11.90 7.97 -10.50
N GLY A 40 -11.51 8.98 -9.72
CA GLY A 40 -11.63 10.41 -10.07
C GLY A 40 -12.86 11.10 -9.46
N SER A 41 -13.67 10.38 -8.71
CA SER A 41 -14.71 10.93 -7.84
C SER A 41 -14.11 11.36 -6.50
N PHE A 42 -14.75 12.28 -5.78
CA PHE A 42 -14.29 12.72 -4.45
C PHE A 42 -14.38 11.65 -3.36
N GLY A 43 -15.15 10.60 -3.59
CA GLY A 43 -15.27 9.48 -2.66
C GLY A 43 -15.63 8.20 -3.40
N ALA A 44 -15.28 7.07 -2.81
CA ALA A 44 -15.67 5.76 -3.29
C ALA A 44 -17.02 5.34 -2.70
N MET A 45 -17.88 4.76 -3.54
CA MET A 45 -19.14 4.15 -3.11
C MET A 45 -19.06 2.65 -3.26
N TYR A 46 -19.35 1.94 -2.19
CA TYR A 46 -19.34 0.48 -2.13
C TYR A 46 -20.68 -0.03 -1.61
N ASP A 47 -21.38 -0.85 -2.40
CA ASP A 47 -22.67 -1.43 -2.01
C ASP A 47 -22.48 -2.58 -1.01
N ILE A 48 -22.90 -2.36 0.21
CA ILE A 48 -22.80 -3.35 1.30
C ILE A 48 -24.03 -4.26 1.40
N LYS A 49 -25.09 -4.02 0.61
CA LYS A 49 -26.36 -4.74 0.75
C LYS A 49 -26.18 -6.24 0.52
N ALA A 50 -25.48 -6.64 -0.54
CA ALA A 50 -25.21 -8.04 -0.81
C ALA A 50 -24.32 -8.67 0.28
N LEU A 51 -23.32 -7.90 0.75
CA LEU A 51 -22.43 -8.33 1.82
C LEU A 51 -23.18 -8.62 3.12
N LEU A 52 -24.15 -7.76 3.49
CA LEU A 52 -24.94 -7.94 4.73
C LEU A 52 -25.81 -9.21 4.73
N GLN A 53 -26.04 -9.88 3.59
CA GLN A 53 -26.77 -11.14 3.53
C GLN A 53 -25.95 -12.32 4.07
N ASP A 54 -24.63 -12.21 4.08
CA ASP A 54 -23.71 -13.27 4.51
C ASP A 54 -23.36 -13.18 6.00
N TYR A 55 -23.86 -12.16 6.70
CA TYR A 55 -23.52 -11.84 8.11
C TYR A 55 -24.79 -11.56 8.91
N ASP A 56 -24.87 -12.14 10.11
CA ASP A 56 -25.94 -11.82 11.06
C ASP A 56 -25.66 -10.51 11.80
N HIS A 57 -24.40 -10.29 12.17
CA HIS A 57 -23.95 -9.07 12.86
C HIS A 57 -22.60 -8.61 12.28
N PRO A 58 -22.60 -7.96 11.09
CA PRO A 58 -21.40 -7.51 10.46
C PRO A 58 -20.72 -6.37 11.24
N VAL A 59 -19.41 -6.46 11.39
CA VAL A 59 -18.56 -5.43 12.00
C VAL A 59 -17.52 -4.99 10.97
N LEU A 60 -17.41 -3.69 10.74
CA LEU A 60 -16.34 -3.14 9.91
C LEU A 60 -15.02 -3.15 10.70
N VAL A 61 -13.96 -3.58 10.02
CA VAL A 61 -12.59 -3.55 10.52
C VAL A 61 -11.77 -2.69 9.58
N GLN A 62 -11.03 -1.74 10.14
CA GLN A 62 -10.21 -0.82 9.36
C GLN A 62 -8.81 -0.75 9.95
N SER A 63 -7.80 -0.67 9.09
CA SER A 63 -6.44 -0.35 9.46
C SER A 63 -5.85 0.67 8.49
N ILE A 64 -4.87 1.42 8.97
CA ILE A 64 -4.04 2.32 8.18
C ILE A 64 -2.58 2.04 8.50
N ASP A 65 -1.80 1.74 7.48
CA ASP A 65 -0.36 1.54 7.62
C ASP A 65 0.38 2.01 6.36
N GLY A 66 1.68 2.16 6.47
CA GLY A 66 2.56 2.54 5.38
C GLY A 66 3.72 1.56 5.22
N VAL A 67 4.48 1.71 4.14
CA VAL A 67 5.68 0.89 3.91
C VAL A 67 6.90 1.42 4.66
N GLY A 68 6.76 2.57 5.31
CA GLY A 68 7.81 3.19 6.11
C GLY A 68 9.12 3.38 5.35
N THR A 69 10.23 3.21 6.05
CA THR A 69 11.56 3.44 5.47
C THR A 69 12.04 2.36 4.48
N LYS A 70 11.24 1.32 4.22
CA LYS A 70 11.44 0.41 3.07
C LYS A 70 11.43 1.20 1.75
N MET A 71 10.63 2.24 1.66
CA MET A 71 10.59 3.14 0.51
C MET A 71 11.97 3.70 0.14
N MET A 72 12.86 3.92 1.11
CA MET A 72 14.23 4.39 0.84
C MET A 72 15.05 3.33 0.08
N VAL A 73 14.83 2.04 0.37
CA VAL A 73 15.48 0.95 -0.39
C VAL A 73 14.92 0.88 -1.81
N ALA A 74 13.60 0.97 -1.97
CA ALA A 74 12.97 1.04 -3.29
C ALA A 74 13.53 2.19 -4.14
N ARG A 75 13.77 3.36 -3.52
CA ARG A 75 14.43 4.50 -4.18
C ARG A 75 15.88 4.22 -4.56
N MET A 76 16.66 3.62 -3.67
CA MET A 76 18.06 3.26 -3.97
C MET A 76 18.14 2.27 -5.13
N MET A 77 17.20 1.33 -5.20
CA MET A 77 17.06 0.35 -6.27
C MET A 77 16.43 0.92 -7.55
N GLN A 78 15.79 2.11 -7.50
CA GLN A 78 14.93 2.63 -8.56
C GLN A 78 13.87 1.60 -9.03
N LYS A 79 13.32 0.84 -8.07
CA LYS A 79 12.36 -0.23 -8.30
C LYS A 79 11.14 -0.04 -7.39
N PHE A 80 9.99 0.23 -8.00
CA PHE A 80 8.77 0.61 -7.28
C PHE A 80 7.59 -0.35 -7.51
N ASP A 81 7.74 -1.32 -8.40
CA ASP A 81 6.67 -2.26 -8.77
C ASP A 81 6.30 -3.27 -7.66
N THR A 82 7.20 -3.50 -6.69
CA THR A 82 6.96 -4.41 -5.57
C THR A 82 6.45 -3.71 -4.31
N ILE A 83 6.76 -2.41 -4.15
CA ILE A 83 6.39 -1.70 -2.90
C ILE A 83 4.88 -1.53 -2.73
N GLY A 84 4.12 -1.50 -3.83
CA GLY A 84 2.66 -1.53 -3.80
C GLY A 84 2.10 -2.86 -3.30
N ILE A 85 2.76 -3.98 -3.61
CA ILE A 85 2.42 -5.30 -3.07
C ILE A 85 2.65 -5.32 -1.55
N ASP A 86 3.77 -4.76 -1.10
CA ASP A 86 4.07 -4.64 0.33
C ASP A 86 2.99 -3.87 1.08
N LEU A 87 2.53 -2.74 0.54
CA LEU A 87 1.48 -1.92 1.17
C LEU A 87 0.18 -2.70 1.35
N VAL A 88 -0.31 -3.33 0.27
CA VAL A 88 -1.55 -4.12 0.32
C VAL A 88 -1.41 -5.28 1.30
N SER A 89 -0.28 -5.98 1.28
CA SER A 89 -0.01 -7.11 2.17
C SER A 89 0.04 -6.68 3.64
N ALA A 90 0.72 -5.57 3.95
CA ALA A 90 0.83 -5.05 5.32
C ALA A 90 -0.55 -4.69 5.87
N THR A 91 -1.28 -3.83 5.17
CA THR A 91 -2.61 -3.38 5.61
C THR A 91 -3.62 -4.53 5.69
N THR A 92 -3.56 -5.49 4.76
CA THR A 92 -4.42 -6.68 4.77
C THR A 92 -4.12 -7.57 5.97
N ASN A 93 -2.83 -7.79 6.28
CA ASN A 93 -2.41 -8.58 7.44
C ASN A 93 -2.93 -8.00 8.76
N ASP A 94 -3.03 -6.68 8.89
CA ASP A 94 -3.56 -6.03 10.09
C ASP A 94 -5.02 -6.40 10.39
N ILE A 95 -5.82 -6.62 9.38
CA ILE A 95 -7.25 -6.92 9.58
C ILE A 95 -7.58 -8.41 9.57
N ILE A 96 -6.80 -9.24 8.85
CA ILE A 96 -7.06 -10.69 8.84
C ILE A 96 -6.75 -11.36 10.18
N VAL A 97 -5.84 -10.80 10.99
CA VAL A 97 -5.58 -11.28 12.35
C VAL A 97 -6.80 -11.14 13.26
N LEU A 98 -7.72 -10.26 12.92
CA LEU A 98 -9.02 -10.09 13.57
C LEU A 98 -10.12 -10.98 12.97
N GLY A 99 -9.79 -11.81 11.97
CA GLY A 99 -10.73 -12.65 11.25
C GLY A 99 -11.53 -11.90 10.16
N ALA A 100 -11.15 -10.68 9.83
CA ALA A 100 -11.87 -9.87 8.85
C ALA A 100 -11.54 -10.26 7.41
N LYS A 101 -12.56 -10.28 6.56
CA LYS A 101 -12.41 -10.35 5.11
C LYS A 101 -12.13 -8.94 4.57
N PRO A 102 -11.03 -8.72 3.86
CA PRO A 102 -10.76 -7.43 3.23
C PRO A 102 -11.77 -7.13 2.11
N LEU A 103 -12.09 -5.87 1.89
CA LEU A 103 -13.06 -5.43 0.88
C LEU A 103 -12.49 -4.35 -0.03
N THR A 104 -12.03 -3.25 0.55
CA THR A 104 -11.60 -2.07 -0.20
C THR A 104 -10.29 -1.51 0.34
N LEU A 105 -9.49 -0.94 -0.56
CA LEU A 105 -8.27 -0.19 -0.23
C LEU A 105 -8.38 1.24 -0.77
N LEU A 106 -7.91 2.19 0.02
CA LEU A 106 -7.56 3.55 -0.40
C LEU A 106 -6.07 3.76 -0.20
N ASP A 107 -5.41 4.50 -1.09
CA ASP A 107 -3.99 4.82 -0.97
C ASP A 107 -3.74 6.33 -0.80
N TYR A 108 -2.60 6.65 -0.23
CA TYR A 108 -2.03 7.99 -0.22
C TYR A 108 -0.59 7.93 -0.70
N ILE A 109 -0.32 8.56 -1.84
CA ILE A 109 1.01 8.68 -2.43
C ILE A 109 1.43 10.15 -2.35
N ALA A 110 2.31 10.49 -1.42
CA ALA A 110 2.82 11.84 -1.24
C ALA A 110 4.24 11.97 -1.77
N ASN A 111 4.51 13.03 -2.52
CA ASN A 111 5.78 13.23 -3.20
C ASN A 111 6.31 14.65 -2.98
N HIS A 112 7.65 14.81 -3.00
CA HIS A 112 8.23 16.13 -3.21
C HIS A 112 7.86 16.67 -4.60
N LYS A 113 8.07 15.83 -5.63
CA LYS A 113 7.70 16.10 -7.02
C LYS A 113 7.16 14.84 -7.65
N LEU A 114 5.98 14.96 -8.25
CA LEU A 114 5.29 13.83 -8.84
C LEU A 114 6.00 13.32 -10.10
N ASN A 115 6.23 12.01 -10.15
CA ASN A 115 6.67 11.30 -11.33
C ASN A 115 5.60 10.28 -11.73
N PRO A 116 4.85 10.49 -12.83
CA PRO A 116 3.77 9.60 -13.25
C PRO A 116 4.19 8.14 -13.41
N LYS A 117 5.43 7.87 -13.86
CA LYS A 117 5.94 6.50 -14.04
C LYS A 117 6.12 5.78 -12.71
N ILE A 118 6.64 6.47 -11.68
CA ILE A 118 6.80 5.88 -10.35
C ILE A 118 5.42 5.56 -9.75
N VAL A 119 4.46 6.48 -9.89
CA VAL A 119 3.07 6.25 -9.44
C VAL A 119 2.47 5.03 -10.17
N GLU A 120 2.65 4.93 -11.48
CA GLU A 120 2.17 3.80 -12.27
C GLU A 120 2.77 2.46 -11.79
N GLU A 121 4.07 2.41 -11.50
CA GLU A 121 4.73 1.20 -10.98
C GLU A 121 4.19 0.81 -9.59
N ILE A 122 4.04 1.76 -8.67
CA ILE A 122 3.47 1.53 -7.34
C ILE A 122 2.06 0.97 -7.45
N ILE A 123 1.20 1.62 -8.23
CA ILE A 123 -0.19 1.20 -8.44
C ILE A 123 -0.26 -0.16 -9.11
N LYS A 124 0.64 -0.49 -10.04
CA LYS A 124 0.73 -1.83 -10.64
C LYS A 124 0.94 -2.90 -9.57
N GLY A 125 1.85 -2.68 -8.63
CA GLY A 125 2.04 -3.58 -7.50
C GLY A 125 0.80 -3.73 -6.63
N MET A 126 0.13 -2.60 -6.30
CA MET A 126 -1.13 -2.64 -5.55
C MET A 126 -2.22 -3.43 -6.28
N VAL A 127 -2.38 -3.22 -7.58
CA VAL A 127 -3.38 -3.93 -8.40
C VAL A 127 -3.14 -5.44 -8.41
N ILE A 128 -1.88 -5.89 -8.48
CA ILE A 128 -1.54 -7.31 -8.41
C ILE A 128 -2.03 -7.89 -7.07
N ALA A 129 -1.60 -7.30 -5.96
CA ALA A 129 -1.94 -7.79 -4.63
C ALA A 129 -3.45 -7.65 -4.31
N CYS A 130 -4.11 -6.59 -4.76
CA CYS A 130 -5.55 -6.42 -4.61
C CYS A 130 -6.33 -7.51 -5.32
N LYS A 131 -5.91 -7.90 -6.55
CA LYS A 131 -6.54 -9.00 -7.29
C LYS A 131 -6.33 -10.36 -6.62
N GLU A 132 -5.13 -10.61 -6.10
CA GLU A 132 -4.82 -11.86 -5.40
C GLU A 132 -5.65 -12.05 -4.12
N ASN A 133 -6.12 -10.95 -3.53
CA ASN A 133 -6.85 -10.94 -2.26
C ASN A 133 -8.32 -10.52 -2.39
N ASP A 134 -8.85 -10.41 -3.61
CA ASP A 134 -10.23 -9.96 -3.89
C ASP A 134 -10.56 -8.59 -3.27
N ILE A 135 -9.58 -7.68 -3.26
CA ILE A 135 -9.70 -6.31 -2.75
C ILE A 135 -9.95 -5.35 -3.91
N SER A 136 -10.89 -4.43 -3.76
CA SER A 136 -11.09 -3.35 -4.71
C SER A 136 -10.26 -2.13 -4.29
N LEU A 137 -9.33 -1.69 -5.14
CA LEU A 137 -8.62 -0.41 -4.99
C LEU A 137 -9.55 0.70 -5.47
N VAL A 138 -10.30 1.30 -4.54
CA VAL A 138 -11.46 2.14 -4.88
C VAL A 138 -11.15 3.62 -5.04
N GLY A 139 -9.93 4.04 -4.71
CA GLY A 139 -9.49 5.43 -4.82
C GLY A 139 -8.25 5.70 -4.01
N GLY A 140 -7.88 6.96 -3.94
CA GLY A 140 -6.72 7.40 -3.18
C GLY A 140 -6.45 8.88 -3.40
N GLU A 141 -5.32 9.34 -2.87
CA GLU A 141 -4.83 10.70 -3.03
C GLU A 141 -3.38 10.68 -3.50
N THR A 142 -3.08 11.41 -4.56
CA THR A 142 -1.70 11.60 -5.03
C THR A 142 -1.31 13.07 -4.87
N ALA A 143 -0.46 13.37 -3.88
CA ALA A 143 -0.12 14.73 -3.49
C ALA A 143 1.32 15.09 -3.90
N GLU A 144 1.46 16.27 -4.50
CA GLU A 144 2.75 16.91 -4.74
C GLU A 144 2.97 17.99 -3.68
N MET A 145 3.99 17.81 -2.83
CA MET A 145 4.18 18.59 -1.62
C MET A 145 5.63 19.11 -1.50
N PRO A 146 6.04 20.03 -2.37
CA PRO A 146 7.37 20.63 -2.31
C PRO A 146 7.55 21.40 -1.00
N GLY A 147 8.70 21.18 -0.33
CA GLY A 147 9.01 21.78 0.97
C GLY A 147 8.55 20.95 2.18
N THR A 148 7.60 20.02 2.02
CA THR A 148 7.26 19.03 3.04
C THR A 148 8.15 17.82 2.93
N TYR A 149 8.33 17.31 1.72
CA TYR A 149 9.27 16.22 1.41
C TYR A 149 10.55 16.78 0.78
N LEU A 150 11.69 16.15 1.07
CA LEU A 150 12.95 16.48 0.41
C LEU A 150 12.94 16.02 -1.05
N PRO A 151 13.79 16.63 -1.91
CA PRO A 151 13.87 16.22 -3.31
C PRO A 151 14.05 14.70 -3.50
N GLY A 152 13.17 14.11 -4.31
CA GLY A 152 13.14 12.67 -4.57
C GLY A 152 12.50 11.81 -3.49
N GLU A 153 12.04 12.38 -2.38
CA GLU A 153 11.30 11.63 -1.36
C GLU A 153 9.84 11.45 -1.75
N LEU A 154 9.31 10.31 -1.34
CA LEU A 154 7.91 9.97 -1.44
C LEU A 154 7.50 9.11 -0.25
N ASP A 155 6.22 9.15 0.09
CA ASP A 155 5.60 8.35 1.13
C ASP A 155 4.40 7.60 0.56
N LEU A 156 4.11 6.44 1.14
CA LEU A 156 3.10 5.52 0.66
C LEU A 156 2.35 4.93 1.84
N VAL A 157 1.05 5.20 1.91
CA VAL A 157 0.14 4.77 2.98
C VAL A 157 -1.10 4.14 2.37
N GLY A 158 -1.65 3.12 3.02
CA GLY A 158 -2.91 2.48 2.64
C GLY A 158 -3.91 2.46 3.78
N VAL A 159 -5.18 2.58 3.43
CA VAL A 159 -6.31 2.39 4.35
C VAL A 159 -7.12 1.22 3.84
N ILE A 160 -7.10 0.11 4.58
CA ILE A 160 -7.88 -1.09 4.29
C ILE A 160 -9.20 -1.07 5.08
N THR A 161 -10.27 -1.47 4.43
CA THR A 161 -11.56 -1.74 5.08
C THR A 161 -11.96 -3.17 4.82
N GLY A 162 -12.35 -3.88 5.87
CA GLY A 162 -12.86 -5.25 5.82
C GLY A 162 -14.09 -5.42 6.69
N VAL A 163 -14.61 -6.63 6.73
CA VAL A 163 -15.79 -7.03 7.49
C VAL A 163 -15.54 -8.35 8.20
N VAL A 164 -16.08 -8.47 9.40
CA VAL A 164 -16.10 -9.73 10.17
C VAL A 164 -17.47 -9.94 10.80
N GLU A 165 -17.92 -11.19 10.93
CA GLU A 165 -19.04 -11.53 11.79
C GLU A 165 -18.64 -11.32 13.25
N LYS A 166 -19.42 -10.55 14.01
CA LYS A 166 -19.07 -10.18 15.41
C LYS A 166 -18.72 -11.40 16.26
N ALA A 167 -19.47 -12.48 16.12
CA ALA A 167 -19.25 -13.70 16.91
C ALA A 167 -17.98 -14.47 16.48
N LYS A 168 -17.38 -14.13 15.33
CA LYS A 168 -16.16 -14.76 14.78
C LYS A 168 -14.94 -13.84 14.87
N ALA A 169 -15.10 -12.64 15.43
CA ALA A 169 -13.97 -11.73 15.60
C ALA A 169 -12.91 -12.35 16.54
N ILE A 170 -11.67 -12.34 16.10
CA ILE A 170 -10.52 -12.90 16.82
C ILE A 170 -9.94 -11.80 17.72
N GLU A 171 -10.13 -11.91 19.03
CA GLU A 171 -9.67 -10.94 20.01
C GLU A 171 -8.58 -11.50 20.95
N GLY A 172 -8.15 -12.72 20.74
CA GLY A 172 -7.10 -13.38 21.54
C GLY A 172 -7.56 -13.88 22.92
N LYS A 173 -8.83 -13.66 23.31
CA LYS A 173 -9.32 -14.05 24.67
C LYS A 173 -9.42 -15.56 24.89
N ASP A 174 -9.48 -16.33 23.82
CA ASP A 174 -9.60 -17.79 23.87
C ASP A 174 -8.26 -18.51 23.77
N ILE A 175 -7.14 -17.77 23.63
CA ILE A 175 -5.78 -18.33 23.58
C ILE A 175 -5.45 -18.92 24.95
N ARG A 176 -4.98 -20.17 24.95
CA ARG A 176 -4.70 -20.97 26.18
C ARG A 176 -3.36 -21.66 26.08
N GLU A 177 -2.83 -22.01 27.26
CA GLU A 177 -1.69 -22.92 27.35
C GLU A 177 -2.05 -24.28 26.73
N GLY A 178 -1.20 -24.76 25.83
CA GLY A 178 -1.43 -25.99 25.06
C GLY A 178 -1.94 -25.77 23.62
N ASP A 179 -2.25 -24.53 23.24
CA ASP A 179 -2.59 -24.20 21.87
C ASP A 179 -1.40 -24.43 20.92
N ILE A 180 -1.70 -24.86 19.69
CA ILE A 180 -0.68 -25.12 18.68
C ILE A 180 -0.34 -23.82 17.98
N VAL A 181 0.95 -23.46 17.94
CA VAL A 181 1.45 -22.33 17.14
C VAL A 181 1.81 -22.82 15.75
N ALA A 182 1.10 -22.31 14.74
CA ALA A 182 1.43 -22.52 13.34
C ALA A 182 2.20 -21.31 12.80
N THR A 183 3.22 -21.56 11.96
CA THR A 183 4.03 -20.52 11.33
C THR A 183 4.07 -20.72 9.83
N PHE A 184 4.17 -19.63 9.08
CA PHE A 184 4.47 -19.64 7.67
C PHE A 184 5.89 -19.11 7.44
N PRO A 185 6.66 -19.66 6.48
CA PRO A 185 7.96 -19.10 6.13
C PRO A 185 7.80 -17.68 5.60
N SER A 186 8.73 -16.80 5.98
CA SER A 186 8.77 -15.43 5.47
C SER A 186 9.58 -15.37 4.18
N SER A 187 9.17 -14.52 3.24
CA SER A 187 9.94 -14.20 2.03
C SER A 187 11.09 -13.21 2.26
N GLY A 188 11.22 -12.68 3.47
CA GLY A 188 12.19 -11.67 3.87
C GLY A 188 11.62 -10.66 4.85
N LEU A 189 12.25 -9.51 4.96
CA LEU A 189 11.71 -8.38 5.72
C LEU A 189 10.46 -7.82 5.02
N HIS A 190 9.36 -7.65 5.76
CA HIS A 190 8.12 -7.08 5.22
C HIS A 190 8.20 -5.56 5.13
N THR A 191 7.46 -4.82 5.99
CA THR A 191 7.45 -3.35 5.99
C THR A 191 8.11 -2.74 7.23
N ASN A 192 8.23 -3.51 8.31
CA ASN A 192 8.77 -3.06 9.58
C ASN A 192 10.27 -3.35 9.74
N GLY A 193 10.95 -2.57 10.59
CA GLY A 193 12.35 -2.79 10.95
C GLY A 193 13.38 -2.22 9.95
N TYR A 194 12.97 -1.59 8.88
CA TYR A 194 13.88 -1.10 7.83
C TYR A 194 14.84 0.00 8.29
N SER A 195 14.48 0.83 9.26
CA SER A 195 15.41 1.81 9.82
C SER A 195 16.63 1.13 10.46
N LEU A 196 16.42 0.05 11.21
CA LEU A 196 17.49 -0.76 11.80
C LEU A 196 18.26 -1.54 10.72
N ALA A 197 17.55 -2.22 9.81
CA ALA A 197 18.17 -3.01 8.75
C ALA A 197 19.09 -2.15 7.86
N ARG A 198 18.61 -0.98 7.44
CA ARG A 198 19.40 -0.03 6.64
C ARG A 198 20.65 0.46 7.41
N ASN A 199 20.49 0.82 8.68
CA ASN A 199 21.63 1.25 9.49
C ASN A 199 22.69 0.15 9.61
N LEU A 200 22.27 -1.09 9.93
CA LEU A 200 23.19 -2.22 10.07
C LEU A 200 23.88 -2.57 8.75
N LEU A 201 23.11 -2.68 7.65
CA LEU A 201 23.64 -3.15 6.38
C LEU A 201 24.43 -2.08 5.62
N PHE A 202 23.91 -0.86 5.55
CA PHE A 202 24.49 0.18 4.70
C PHE A 202 25.47 1.07 5.47
N GLU A 203 25.11 1.54 6.68
CA GLU A 203 25.94 2.47 7.42
C GLU A 203 27.06 1.76 8.22
N ILE A 204 26.75 0.65 8.90
CA ILE A 204 27.70 -0.05 9.77
C ILE A 204 28.53 -1.06 8.97
N ALA A 205 27.88 -1.94 8.22
CA ALA A 205 28.57 -2.98 7.45
C ALA A 205 29.12 -2.50 6.10
N GLY A 206 28.71 -1.32 5.61
CA GLY A 206 29.21 -0.71 4.38
C GLY A 206 28.75 -1.41 3.10
N TYR A 207 27.68 -2.21 3.15
CA TYR A 207 27.09 -2.81 1.96
C TYR A 207 26.31 -1.77 1.14
N THR A 208 26.00 -2.12 -0.10
CA THR A 208 25.10 -1.39 -0.99
C THR A 208 23.92 -2.26 -1.34
N VAL A 209 22.90 -1.69 -1.95
CA VAL A 209 21.75 -2.44 -2.47
C VAL A 209 22.16 -3.51 -3.50
N ASP A 210 23.25 -3.31 -4.22
CA ASP A 210 23.78 -4.24 -5.21
C ASP A 210 24.70 -5.34 -4.62
N SER A 211 25.05 -5.23 -3.34
CA SER A 211 25.89 -6.23 -2.67
C SER A 211 25.21 -7.58 -2.66
N GLN A 212 25.99 -8.64 -2.91
CA GLN A 212 25.53 -10.03 -2.94
C GLN A 212 26.24 -10.83 -1.86
N PHE A 213 25.52 -11.76 -1.25
CA PHE A 213 26.10 -12.78 -0.39
C PHE A 213 26.22 -14.12 -1.15
N PRO A 214 27.26 -14.93 -0.86
CA PRO A 214 27.46 -16.20 -1.58
C PRO A 214 26.27 -17.17 -1.52
N ASP A 215 25.50 -17.10 -0.44
CA ASP A 215 24.37 -18.01 -0.19
C ASP A 215 23.03 -17.50 -0.75
N PHE A 216 23.00 -16.31 -1.35
CA PHE A 216 21.79 -15.71 -1.91
C PHE A 216 21.91 -15.54 -3.43
N SER A 217 20.84 -15.83 -4.15
CA SER A 217 20.77 -15.68 -5.60
C SER A 217 20.50 -14.24 -6.08
N HIS A 218 20.26 -13.31 -5.15
CA HIS A 218 19.89 -11.92 -5.41
C HIS A 218 20.67 -10.97 -4.50
N SER A 219 20.65 -9.69 -4.82
CA SER A 219 21.30 -8.64 -4.01
C SER A 219 20.55 -8.36 -2.71
N ILE A 220 21.17 -7.56 -1.84
CA ILE A 220 20.59 -7.12 -0.57
C ILE A 220 19.31 -6.28 -0.77
N GLY A 221 19.29 -5.47 -1.82
CA GLY A 221 18.21 -4.53 -2.12
C GLY A 221 16.91 -5.10 -2.71
#